data_2a220feb45fceee93fe8ddc674a4a325
#
_entry.id   2a220feb45fceee93fe8ddc674a4a325
#
_cell.length_a   1.000
_cell.length_b   1.000
_cell.length_c   1.000
_cell.angle_alpha   90.00
_cell.angle_beta   90.00
_cell.angle_gamma   90.00
#
_symmetry.space_group_name_H-M   'P 1'
#
loop_
_entity.id
_entity.type
_entity.pdbx_description
1 polymer ?
#
loop_
_entity_poly.entity_id
_entity_poly.type
_entity_poly.pdbx_seq_one_letter_code
_entity_poly.pdbx_strand_id
1 'polypeptide(L)'
;MKRLSTLCLLAAGFFIPGQAHQARPTVLDSVYAPLKVATPPSDAYIGLSLLDNGEIRHYNYGEQAVAGTVYLSSTDHGLTWKRVNRPKEMPFADCQSPVSKEYIRLVDMGAMGVYCIRTSGGLTGGRTLTKVADRNSIMIKPPVFIRNGKRIVVAAHGGVTPKGCYTYFSDDDGLTWKCSNTVTSPDHQGGGFHKGIRWNHGAVEPTVVELKDGTLWMLMRTSQDFHYQAFSKDGGQTWGESEPSPFYGTITMPTLGRLADGRLLLFWCNTTPLPEKEGTDGVWDDVFTNRDVTHVAVSDDDGKTWKGFRELYMDHMRNDTDYAVHGGGIDRGVHQAQFVEVAPGKVLASIGQHPLHRAMMMFDVNWLYEKSRFNDFTDSLSQWSTFNYMNGIKGHCAYNRIQGCMLEPHPRKEGRQVLHLTYRSDASLVADTRGAVWNFPAMKKGTFTVSLRIPEGSHSVSLLLNDRWMNPSDTVARYQSMYELPLTRKQLGVKDDRWHEVSLEWDLLQKHPQARVRVDGRLRPLRLPLKNKSQNGISYVHFIAPPAEANPGVYLEWVRAEADGAI
;
A
#
# COMPACT_ATOMS: atom_id res chain seq x y z
N MET A 1 -30.82 -69.16 -59.88
CA MET A 1 -29.74 -68.21 -59.87
C MET A 1 -30.32 -66.87 -59.47
N LYS A 2 -30.30 -66.49 -58.21
CA LYS A 2 -30.78 -65.22 -57.68
C LYS A 2 -29.57 -64.43 -57.14
N ARG A 3 -29.32 -63.25 -57.71
CA ARG A 3 -28.30 -62.32 -57.23
C ARG A 3 -28.84 -61.53 -56.06
N LEU A 4 -28.19 -61.56 -54.90
CA LEU A 4 -28.41 -60.64 -53.77
C LEU A 4 -27.60 -59.38 -54.01
N SER A 5 -28.29 -58.23 -54.00
CA SER A 5 -27.66 -56.90 -54.01
C SER A 5 -27.57 -56.43 -52.56
N THR A 6 -26.35 -56.18 -52.08
CA THR A 6 -26.11 -55.64 -50.76
C THR A 6 -26.13 -54.12 -50.82
N LEU A 7 -27.06 -53.48 -50.11
CA LEU A 7 -27.20 -52.05 -50.00
C LEU A 7 -26.31 -51.59 -48.81
N CYS A 8 -25.26 -50.81 -49.09
CA CYS A 8 -24.49 -50.10 -48.07
C CYS A 8 -25.21 -48.79 -47.66
N LEU A 9 -25.71 -48.75 -46.42
CA LEU A 9 -26.15 -47.49 -45.80
C LEU A 9 -24.94 -46.76 -45.24
N LEU A 10 -24.62 -45.58 -45.81
CA LEU A 10 -23.70 -44.60 -45.22
C LEU A 10 -24.46 -43.86 -44.11
N ALA A 11 -24.11 -44.11 -42.86
CA ALA A 11 -24.54 -43.29 -41.74
C ALA A 11 -23.67 -42.02 -41.67
N ALA A 12 -24.27 -40.87 -42.05
CA ALA A 12 -23.68 -39.55 -41.81
C ALA A 12 -23.81 -39.24 -40.32
N GLY A 13 -22.69 -39.33 -39.59
CA GLY A 13 -22.63 -38.86 -38.21
C GLY A 13 -22.63 -37.33 -38.15
N PHE A 14 -23.70 -36.78 -37.63
CA PHE A 14 -23.73 -35.36 -37.24
C PHE A 14 -22.85 -35.18 -36.02
N PHE A 15 -21.70 -34.50 -36.20
CA PHE A 15 -20.91 -33.94 -35.09
C PHE A 15 -21.70 -32.77 -34.50
N ILE A 16 -22.29 -32.93 -33.34
CA ILE A 16 -22.78 -31.83 -32.50
C ILE A 16 -21.50 -31.26 -31.83
N PRO A 17 -21.13 -29.97 -32.06
CA PRO A 17 -20.03 -29.38 -31.31
C PRO A 17 -20.41 -29.38 -29.84
N GLY A 18 -19.61 -30.06 -29.02
CA GLY A 18 -19.75 -30.05 -27.58
C GLY A 18 -19.76 -28.62 -27.07
N GLN A 19 -20.83 -28.21 -26.42
CA GLN A 19 -20.86 -26.99 -25.62
C GLN A 19 -19.75 -27.14 -24.59
N ALA A 20 -18.73 -26.27 -24.67
CA ALA A 20 -17.76 -26.13 -23.60
C ALA A 20 -18.56 -25.81 -22.34
N HIS A 21 -18.56 -26.74 -21.38
CA HIS A 21 -19.07 -26.46 -20.05
C HIS A 21 -18.26 -25.28 -19.51
N GLN A 22 -18.85 -24.09 -19.49
CA GLN A 22 -18.31 -23.01 -18.68
C GLN A 22 -18.31 -23.51 -17.23
N ALA A 23 -17.11 -23.72 -16.69
CA ALA A 23 -16.94 -24.01 -15.28
C ALA A 23 -17.70 -22.94 -14.46
N ARG A 24 -18.47 -23.36 -13.46
CA ARG A 24 -19.12 -22.39 -12.56
C ARG A 24 -18.03 -21.55 -11.92
N PRO A 25 -18.21 -20.19 -11.86
CA PRO A 25 -17.22 -19.33 -11.21
C PRO A 25 -16.94 -19.83 -9.81
N THR A 26 -15.67 -19.94 -9.47
CA THR A 26 -15.26 -20.23 -8.09
C THR A 26 -15.44 -18.98 -7.24
N VAL A 27 -15.46 -19.10 -5.90
CA VAL A 27 -15.51 -17.93 -5.01
C VAL A 27 -14.31 -17.02 -5.26
N LEU A 28 -13.17 -17.58 -5.63
CA LEU A 28 -11.96 -16.84 -6.00
C LEU A 28 -12.18 -15.94 -7.22
N ASP A 29 -12.93 -16.41 -8.23
CA ASP A 29 -13.23 -15.62 -9.43
C ASP A 29 -14.10 -14.40 -9.13
N SER A 30 -14.88 -14.43 -8.05
CA SER A 30 -15.70 -13.30 -7.60
C SER A 30 -14.90 -12.22 -6.87
N VAL A 31 -13.67 -12.49 -6.43
CA VAL A 31 -12.80 -11.50 -5.79
C VAL A 31 -12.28 -10.54 -6.85
N TYR A 32 -12.64 -9.27 -6.72
CA TYR A 32 -12.17 -8.18 -7.58
C TYR A 32 -11.54 -7.06 -6.76
N ALA A 33 -12.33 -6.30 -6.01
CA ALA A 33 -11.85 -5.29 -5.08
C ALA A 33 -11.29 -5.95 -3.80
N PRO A 34 -10.47 -5.25 -3.02
CA PRO A 34 -9.88 -5.79 -1.80
C PRO A 34 -10.90 -6.36 -0.81
N LEU A 35 -10.70 -7.60 -0.42
CA LEU A 35 -11.50 -8.34 0.55
C LEU A 35 -10.60 -8.83 1.69
N LYS A 36 -10.96 -8.52 2.94
CA LYS A 36 -10.30 -9.10 4.11
C LYS A 36 -10.74 -10.56 4.28
N VAL A 37 -9.79 -11.50 4.14
CA VAL A 37 -10.06 -12.95 4.24
C VAL A 37 -9.64 -13.54 5.58
N ALA A 38 -8.66 -12.93 6.27
CA ALA A 38 -8.19 -13.42 7.57
C ALA A 38 -7.41 -12.33 8.34
N THR A 39 -6.98 -12.67 9.54
CA THR A 39 -6.01 -11.90 10.33
C THR A 39 -4.74 -12.72 10.51
N PRO A 40 -3.55 -12.19 10.16
CA PRO A 40 -2.29 -12.88 10.37
C PRO A 40 -2.04 -13.22 11.85
N PRO A 41 -1.38 -14.34 12.16
CA PRO A 41 -1.13 -14.75 13.55
C PRO A 41 -0.05 -13.90 14.23
N SER A 42 0.85 -13.28 13.45
CA SER A 42 1.96 -12.43 13.92
C SER A 42 2.15 -11.25 13.00
N ASP A 43 3.22 -10.47 13.21
CA ASP A 43 3.62 -9.39 12.32
C ASP A 43 3.62 -9.83 10.86
N ALA A 44 3.02 -9.02 10.00
CA ALA A 44 2.69 -9.42 8.64
C ALA A 44 3.86 -9.33 7.67
N TYR A 45 5.00 -8.76 8.06
CA TYR A 45 6.15 -8.54 7.18
C TYR A 45 6.96 -9.81 6.90
N ILE A 46 6.76 -10.87 7.67
CA ILE A 46 7.33 -12.20 7.46
C ILE A 46 6.30 -13.28 7.78
N GLY A 47 6.49 -14.46 7.21
CA GLY A 47 5.72 -15.65 7.55
C GLY A 47 4.75 -16.15 6.49
N LEU A 48 4.39 -15.35 5.50
CA LEU A 48 3.52 -15.78 4.41
C LEU A 48 4.31 -16.54 3.35
N SER A 49 3.92 -17.78 3.06
CA SER A 49 4.58 -18.66 2.09
C SER A 49 3.55 -19.43 1.28
N LEU A 50 3.74 -19.47 -0.05
CA LEU A 50 3.02 -20.34 -0.96
C LEU A 50 3.90 -21.54 -1.29
N LEU A 51 3.42 -22.74 -1.00
CA LEU A 51 4.13 -24.00 -1.21
C LEU A 51 3.86 -24.57 -2.59
N ASP A 52 4.71 -25.51 -3.03
CA ASP A 52 4.63 -26.18 -4.32
C ASP A 52 3.36 -27.02 -4.52
N ASN A 53 2.76 -27.47 -3.41
CA ASN A 53 1.49 -28.20 -3.41
C ASN A 53 0.25 -27.28 -3.42
N GLY A 54 0.44 -25.96 -3.49
CA GLY A 54 -0.62 -24.95 -3.45
C GLY A 54 -1.11 -24.59 -2.05
N GLU A 55 -0.58 -25.21 -0.99
CA GLU A 55 -0.87 -24.78 0.38
C GLU A 55 -0.25 -23.41 0.65
N ILE A 56 -1.01 -22.51 1.27
CA ILE A 56 -0.51 -21.24 1.75
C ILE A 56 -0.38 -21.32 3.25
N ARG A 57 0.78 -20.92 3.77
CA ARG A 57 1.02 -20.85 5.21
C ARG A 57 1.34 -19.44 5.65
N HIS A 58 0.86 -19.08 6.82
CA HIS A 58 1.33 -17.90 7.54
C HIS A 58 1.83 -18.32 8.91
N TYR A 59 3.15 -18.28 9.07
CA TYR A 59 3.81 -18.67 10.33
C TYR A 59 3.71 -17.57 11.37
N ASN A 60 3.71 -17.96 12.64
CA ASN A 60 3.83 -17.04 13.76
C ASN A 60 5.30 -16.85 14.13
N TYR A 61 5.92 -15.82 13.59
CA TYR A 61 7.31 -15.50 13.89
C TYR A 61 7.50 -14.64 15.14
N GLY A 62 6.47 -13.99 15.66
CA GLY A 62 6.52 -13.22 16.90
C GLY A 62 6.88 -14.06 18.13
N GLU A 63 6.65 -15.37 18.04
CA GLU A 63 7.00 -16.34 19.08
C GLU A 63 8.27 -17.15 18.75
N GLN A 64 9.18 -16.62 17.96
CA GLN A 64 10.36 -17.35 17.46
C GLN A 64 11.23 -17.93 18.59
N ALA A 65 11.41 -17.21 19.67
CA ALA A 65 12.23 -17.66 20.79
C ALA A 65 11.69 -18.92 21.48
N VAL A 66 10.40 -19.21 21.33
CA VAL A 66 9.70 -20.35 21.94
C VAL A 66 9.27 -21.37 20.90
N ALA A 67 9.82 -21.30 19.67
CA ALA A 67 9.39 -22.12 18.55
C ALA A 67 7.89 -21.95 18.29
N GLY A 68 7.50 -20.91 17.52
CA GLY A 68 6.11 -20.67 17.13
C GLY A 68 5.36 -21.97 16.87
N THR A 69 4.49 -22.30 17.79
CA THR A 69 3.84 -23.61 17.84
C THR A 69 2.65 -23.69 16.90
N VAL A 70 2.33 -22.55 16.26
CA VAL A 70 1.10 -22.43 15.47
C VAL A 70 1.37 -21.71 14.17
N TYR A 71 0.73 -22.15 13.10
CA TYR A 71 0.63 -21.40 11.86
C TYR A 71 -0.82 -21.46 11.33
N LEU A 72 -1.16 -20.53 10.45
CA LEU A 72 -2.39 -20.62 9.66
C LEU A 72 -2.09 -21.32 8.34
N SER A 73 -2.98 -22.22 7.93
CA SER A 73 -2.89 -22.95 6.67
C SER A 73 -4.16 -22.76 5.86
N SER A 74 -4.00 -22.53 4.56
CA SER A 74 -5.09 -22.50 3.57
C SER A 74 -4.75 -23.43 2.40
N THR A 75 -5.77 -24.18 1.93
CA THR A 75 -5.68 -25.05 0.76
C THR A 75 -6.67 -24.66 -0.33
N ASP A 76 -7.32 -23.52 -0.19
CA ASP A 76 -8.31 -22.97 -1.10
C ASP A 76 -7.93 -21.55 -1.56
N HIS A 77 -6.66 -21.36 -1.92
CA HIS A 77 -6.10 -20.09 -2.41
C HIS A 77 -6.16 -18.92 -1.40
N GLY A 78 -6.24 -19.21 -0.10
CA GLY A 78 -6.27 -18.18 0.93
C GLY A 78 -7.65 -17.65 1.28
N LEU A 79 -8.72 -18.27 0.78
CA LEU A 79 -10.10 -17.86 1.09
C LEU A 79 -10.53 -18.30 2.51
N THR A 80 -10.14 -19.49 2.92
CA THR A 80 -10.36 -19.97 4.28
C THR A 80 -9.08 -20.48 4.95
N TRP A 81 -9.03 -20.40 6.27
CA TRP A 81 -7.82 -20.65 7.03
C TRP A 81 -8.09 -21.58 8.22
N LYS A 82 -7.16 -22.49 8.45
CA LYS A 82 -7.13 -23.38 9.61
C LYS A 82 -5.92 -23.06 10.48
N ARG A 83 -6.14 -23.03 11.79
CA ARG A 83 -5.05 -22.97 12.76
C ARG A 83 -4.45 -24.38 12.92
N VAL A 84 -3.16 -24.51 12.72
CA VAL A 84 -2.43 -25.78 12.77
C VAL A 84 -1.32 -25.68 13.80
N ASN A 85 -1.23 -26.68 14.68
CA ASN A 85 -0.09 -26.81 15.58
C ASN A 85 1.11 -27.29 14.79
N ARG A 86 2.20 -26.55 14.86
CA ARG A 86 3.45 -26.89 14.19
C ARG A 86 4.26 -27.83 15.04
N PRO A 87 4.62 -29.02 14.54
CA PRO A 87 5.60 -29.87 15.23
C PRO A 87 6.92 -29.11 15.45
N LYS A 88 7.55 -29.29 16.60
CA LYS A 88 8.78 -28.58 16.97
C LYS A 88 9.90 -28.76 15.95
N GLU A 89 9.95 -29.91 15.33
CA GLU A 89 10.95 -30.31 14.33
C GLU A 89 10.64 -29.79 12.92
N MET A 90 9.41 -29.32 12.66
CA MET A 90 9.03 -28.82 11.34
C MET A 90 9.75 -27.51 11.07
N PRO A 91 10.59 -27.44 10.03
CA PRO A 91 11.22 -26.19 9.64
C PRO A 91 10.20 -25.22 9.05
N PHE A 92 10.52 -23.94 9.08
CA PHE A 92 9.80 -22.94 8.30
C PHE A 92 10.19 -23.05 6.83
N ALA A 93 9.25 -22.83 5.92
CA ALA A 93 9.49 -22.73 4.50
C ALA A 93 9.25 -21.30 4.03
N ASP A 94 10.25 -20.66 3.45
CA ASP A 94 10.07 -19.35 2.83
C ASP A 94 9.79 -19.49 1.34
N CYS A 95 10.75 -19.92 0.56
CA CYS A 95 10.53 -20.17 -0.86
C CYS A 95 11.30 -21.38 -1.35
N GLN A 96 10.76 -22.02 -2.37
CA GLN A 96 11.34 -23.23 -2.97
C GLN A 96 12.37 -22.86 -4.02
N SER A 97 13.55 -23.47 -3.96
CA SER A 97 14.54 -23.38 -5.02
C SER A 97 14.01 -23.99 -6.32
N PRO A 98 14.09 -23.27 -7.43
CA PRO A 98 13.76 -23.84 -8.74
C PRO A 98 14.74 -24.93 -9.19
N VAL A 99 15.92 -25.02 -8.58
CA VAL A 99 17.00 -25.98 -8.89
C VAL A 99 16.85 -27.27 -8.09
N SER A 100 17.05 -27.20 -6.77
CA SER A 100 16.99 -28.37 -5.88
C SER A 100 15.62 -28.80 -5.46
N LYS A 101 14.61 -27.93 -5.62
CA LYS A 101 13.26 -28.08 -5.04
C LYS A 101 13.24 -28.09 -3.51
N GLU A 102 14.34 -27.73 -2.85
CA GLU A 102 14.39 -27.52 -1.43
C GLU A 102 13.85 -26.14 -1.06
N TYR A 103 13.29 -26.02 0.14
CA TYR A 103 12.91 -24.71 0.69
C TYR A 103 14.11 -24.06 1.35
N ILE A 104 14.35 -22.81 1.04
CA ILE A 104 15.52 -22.03 1.46
C ILE A 104 15.08 -20.84 2.29
N ARG A 105 15.76 -20.64 3.41
CA ARG A 105 15.57 -19.51 4.31
C ARG A 105 16.89 -19.09 4.95
N LEU A 106 17.13 -17.78 5.05
CA LEU A 106 18.17 -17.23 5.89
C LEU A 106 17.60 -16.82 7.25
N VAL A 107 18.34 -17.12 8.31
CA VAL A 107 17.98 -16.77 9.69
C VAL A 107 19.17 -16.15 10.40
N ASP A 108 18.91 -15.11 11.19
CA ASP A 108 19.86 -14.58 12.15
C ASP A 108 19.79 -15.41 13.43
N MET A 109 20.90 -15.99 13.82
CA MET A 109 21.04 -16.78 15.06
C MET A 109 21.78 -15.99 16.17
N GLY A 110 21.70 -14.68 16.13
CA GLY A 110 22.32 -13.80 17.13
C GLY A 110 23.84 -13.91 17.10
N ALA A 111 24.46 -14.21 18.24
CA ALA A 111 25.91 -14.30 18.36
C ALA A 111 26.58 -15.34 17.43
N MET A 112 25.81 -16.28 16.90
CA MET A 112 26.30 -17.27 15.93
C MET A 112 26.33 -16.75 14.50
N GLY A 113 25.71 -15.60 14.22
CA GLY A 113 25.61 -15.00 12.90
C GLY A 113 24.45 -15.52 12.07
N VAL A 114 24.54 -15.36 10.75
CA VAL A 114 23.50 -15.72 9.79
C VAL A 114 23.73 -17.12 9.24
N TYR A 115 22.67 -17.90 9.20
CA TYR A 115 22.65 -19.25 8.62
C TYR A 115 21.59 -19.38 7.53
N CYS A 116 21.91 -20.16 6.50
CA CYS A 116 20.96 -20.66 5.52
C CYS A 116 20.40 -21.99 6.00
N ILE A 117 19.07 -22.07 6.10
CA ILE A 117 18.35 -23.33 6.34
C ILE A 117 17.84 -23.84 5.01
N ARG A 118 18.16 -25.10 4.69
CA ARG A 118 17.60 -25.82 3.55
C ARG A 118 16.85 -27.05 4.04
N THR A 119 15.67 -27.29 3.48
CA THR A 119 14.82 -28.42 3.86
C THR A 119 14.36 -29.17 2.63
N SER A 120 14.55 -30.48 2.63
CA SER A 120 14.10 -31.33 1.54
C SER A 120 12.63 -31.75 1.70
N GLY A 121 11.95 -31.91 0.58
CA GLY A 121 10.74 -32.67 0.37
C GLY A 121 9.62 -32.55 1.38
N GLY A 122 8.74 -31.61 1.22
CA GLY A 122 7.46 -31.59 1.91
C GLY A 122 7.48 -31.13 3.36
N LEU A 123 8.55 -30.41 3.81
CA LEU A 123 8.63 -29.80 5.14
C LEU A 123 8.74 -30.76 6.33
N THR A 124 8.82 -32.06 6.07
CA THR A 124 8.94 -33.12 7.08
C THR A 124 10.33 -33.77 7.12
N GLY A 125 11.17 -33.43 6.14
CA GLY A 125 12.53 -33.99 6.01
C GLY A 125 13.56 -33.27 6.89
N GLY A 126 14.78 -33.83 6.88
CA GLY A 126 15.91 -33.22 7.55
C GLY A 126 16.24 -31.82 7.05
N ARG A 127 16.89 -31.04 7.87
CA ARG A 127 17.38 -29.69 7.52
C ARG A 127 18.89 -29.68 7.43
N THR A 128 19.41 -28.93 6.47
CA THR A 128 20.83 -28.59 6.38
C THR A 128 21.02 -27.14 6.82
N LEU A 129 22.04 -26.89 7.62
CA LEU A 129 22.45 -25.55 8.07
C LEU A 129 23.79 -25.20 7.44
N THR A 130 23.84 -24.10 6.73
CA THR A 130 25.06 -23.55 6.14
C THR A 130 25.32 -22.17 6.69
N LYS A 131 26.52 -21.90 7.18
CA LYS A 131 26.88 -20.57 7.68
C LYS A 131 27.01 -19.59 6.53
N VAL A 132 26.37 -18.43 6.67
CA VAL A 132 26.34 -17.35 5.67
C VAL A 132 27.29 -16.22 6.09
N ALA A 133 27.22 -15.78 7.33
CA ALA A 133 28.03 -14.67 7.84
C ALA A 133 28.20 -14.75 9.36
N ASP A 134 29.27 -14.11 9.87
CA ASP A 134 29.55 -14.00 11.32
C ASP A 134 28.89 -12.79 12.00
N ARG A 135 28.17 -11.97 11.24
CA ARG A 135 27.51 -10.75 11.73
C ARG A 135 26.01 -10.95 11.82
N ASN A 136 25.36 -10.22 12.70
CA ASN A 136 23.91 -10.14 12.76
C ASN A 136 23.36 -9.38 11.56
N SER A 137 22.23 -9.82 11.05
CA SER A 137 21.54 -9.22 9.91
C SER A 137 20.05 -9.39 10.02
N ILE A 138 19.31 -8.35 9.70
CA ILE A 138 17.86 -8.38 9.65
C ILE A 138 17.44 -8.64 8.20
N MET A 139 16.75 -9.77 7.98
CA MET A 139 16.28 -10.24 6.70
C MET A 139 14.78 -10.50 6.80
N ILE A 140 13.99 -9.58 6.28
CA ILE A 140 12.52 -9.57 6.43
C ILE A 140 11.79 -9.89 5.12
N LYS A 141 12.53 -10.21 4.06
CA LYS A 141 11.99 -10.60 2.76
C LYS A 141 12.49 -11.99 2.39
N PRO A 142 11.64 -12.76 1.68
CA PRO A 142 12.07 -14.06 1.17
C PRO A 142 13.22 -13.93 0.19
N PRO A 143 14.00 -15.02 -0.02
CA PRO A 143 14.99 -15.09 -1.08
C PRO A 143 14.39 -14.81 -2.46
N VAL A 144 15.16 -14.15 -3.33
CA VAL A 144 14.81 -13.89 -4.73
C VAL A 144 15.73 -14.76 -5.61
N PHE A 145 15.14 -15.55 -6.50
CA PHE A 145 15.88 -16.35 -7.47
C PHE A 145 16.00 -15.57 -8.77
N ILE A 146 17.23 -15.28 -9.18
CA ILE A 146 17.55 -14.50 -10.38
C ILE A 146 18.32 -15.34 -11.40
N ARG A 147 18.52 -14.82 -12.61
CA ARG A 147 19.26 -15.52 -13.68
C ARG A 147 18.71 -16.92 -13.94
N ASN A 148 17.37 -17.02 -14.06
CA ASN A 148 16.66 -18.30 -14.22
C ASN A 148 16.97 -19.30 -13.07
N GLY A 149 17.04 -18.81 -11.84
CA GLY A 149 17.28 -19.63 -10.66
C GLY A 149 18.73 -19.97 -10.35
N LYS A 150 19.68 -19.53 -11.18
CA LYS A 150 21.12 -19.82 -10.99
C LYS A 150 21.77 -19.05 -9.85
N ARG A 151 21.14 -17.98 -9.39
CA ARG A 151 21.60 -17.19 -8.24
C ARG A 151 20.46 -16.92 -7.28
N ILE A 152 20.72 -17.08 -6.01
CA ILE A 152 19.85 -16.67 -4.91
C ILE A 152 20.35 -15.32 -4.38
N VAL A 153 19.44 -14.37 -4.17
CA VAL A 153 19.75 -13.08 -3.56
C VAL A 153 18.82 -12.86 -2.38
N VAL A 154 19.37 -12.47 -1.24
CA VAL A 154 18.59 -12.16 -0.03
C VAL A 154 18.93 -10.75 0.41
N ALA A 155 17.92 -9.88 0.44
CA ALA A 155 18.04 -8.53 0.92
C ALA A 155 18.17 -8.51 2.45
N ALA A 156 19.11 -7.73 2.95
CA ALA A 156 19.41 -7.62 4.37
C ALA A 156 19.79 -6.19 4.75
N HIS A 157 19.64 -5.87 6.03
CA HIS A 157 20.24 -4.67 6.59
C HIS A 157 20.94 -4.97 7.91
N GLY A 158 21.92 -4.14 8.25
CA GLY A 158 22.57 -4.17 9.55
C GLY A 158 21.64 -3.63 10.64
N GLY A 159 21.96 -3.93 11.87
CA GLY A 159 21.35 -3.27 13.01
C GLY A 159 21.83 -1.81 13.14
N VAL A 160 22.38 -1.44 14.30
CA VAL A 160 22.83 -0.06 14.51
C VAL A 160 24.14 0.26 13.76
N THR A 161 24.98 -0.75 13.52
CA THR A 161 26.29 -0.57 12.86
C THR A 161 26.73 -1.84 12.12
N PRO A 162 27.06 -1.78 10.81
CA PRO A 162 26.94 -0.60 9.94
C PRO A 162 25.49 -0.31 9.56
N LYS A 163 25.11 0.96 9.58
CA LYS A 163 23.81 1.40 9.06
C LYS A 163 23.75 1.18 7.55
N GLY A 164 22.72 0.54 7.05
CA GLY A 164 22.48 0.40 5.62
C GLY A 164 22.07 -0.98 5.18
N CYS A 165 21.72 -1.07 3.90
CA CYS A 165 21.22 -2.25 3.22
C CYS A 165 22.32 -2.90 2.37
N TYR A 166 22.25 -4.22 2.24
CA TYR A 166 23.15 -5.05 1.43
C TYR A 166 22.42 -6.32 1.02
N THR A 167 23.08 -7.16 0.22
CA THR A 167 22.56 -8.47 -0.15
C THR A 167 23.54 -9.57 0.19
N TYR A 168 23.00 -10.70 0.64
CA TYR A 168 23.68 -11.98 0.53
C TYR A 168 23.32 -12.63 -0.79
N PHE A 169 24.28 -13.31 -1.44
CA PHE A 169 24.01 -14.03 -2.67
C PHE A 169 24.77 -15.35 -2.71
N SER A 170 24.18 -16.32 -3.41
CA SER A 170 24.71 -17.67 -3.61
C SER A 170 24.56 -18.07 -5.08
N ASP A 171 25.62 -18.67 -5.66
CA ASP A 171 25.65 -19.20 -7.04
C ASP A 171 25.57 -20.72 -7.09
N ASP A 172 25.45 -21.39 -5.95
CA ASP A 172 25.46 -22.83 -5.78
C ASP A 172 24.27 -23.36 -4.97
N ASP A 173 23.12 -22.73 -5.19
CA ASP A 173 21.84 -23.08 -4.58
C ASP A 173 21.87 -23.06 -3.03
N GLY A 174 22.58 -22.06 -2.45
CA GLY A 174 22.62 -21.82 -1.02
C GLY A 174 23.65 -22.65 -0.25
N LEU A 175 24.58 -23.31 -0.91
CA LEU A 175 25.67 -24.05 -0.27
C LEU A 175 26.79 -23.14 0.21
N THR A 176 27.12 -22.10 -0.57
CA THR A 176 28.07 -21.05 -0.18
C THR A 176 27.48 -19.65 -0.43
N TRP A 177 27.92 -18.68 0.36
CA TRP A 177 27.36 -17.35 0.36
C TRP A 177 28.44 -16.26 0.32
N LYS A 178 28.12 -15.18 -0.36
CA LYS A 178 28.90 -13.95 -0.39
C LYS A 178 28.01 -12.77 0.01
N CYS A 179 28.65 -11.64 0.35
CA CYS A 179 27.95 -10.42 0.74
C CYS A 179 28.38 -9.26 -0.16
N SER A 180 27.45 -8.41 -0.53
CA SER A 180 27.72 -7.19 -1.28
C SER A 180 28.32 -6.05 -0.44
N ASN A 181 28.64 -4.93 -1.09
CA ASN A 181 28.83 -3.65 -0.41
C ASN A 181 27.52 -3.20 0.27
N THR A 182 27.62 -2.28 1.20
CA THR A 182 26.51 -1.65 1.90
C THR A 182 26.15 -0.33 1.24
N VAL A 183 24.84 -0.06 1.09
CA VAL A 183 24.28 1.23 0.67
C VAL A 183 23.37 1.78 1.76
N THR A 184 23.37 3.11 1.92
CA THR A 184 22.57 3.79 2.94
C THR A 184 21.98 5.08 2.38
N SER A 185 21.09 5.75 3.11
CA SER A 185 20.61 7.08 2.79
C SER A 185 21.30 8.13 3.66
N PRO A 186 21.33 9.40 3.23
CA PRO A 186 21.71 10.48 4.12
C PRO A 186 20.73 10.62 5.29
N ASP A 187 21.18 11.23 6.36
CA ASP A 187 20.30 11.61 7.46
C ASP A 187 19.34 12.72 7.04
N HIS A 188 18.09 12.66 7.53
CA HIS A 188 17.12 13.72 7.29
C HIS A 188 17.58 15.02 7.96
N GLN A 189 17.50 16.10 7.21
CA GLN A 189 17.78 17.44 7.70
C GLN A 189 16.45 18.18 7.88
N GLY A 190 16.16 18.63 9.09
CA GLY A 190 14.98 19.44 9.38
C GLY A 190 14.95 20.73 8.55
N GLY A 191 13.78 21.15 8.11
CA GLY A 191 13.61 22.38 7.34
C GLY A 191 12.18 22.58 6.84
N GLY A 192 11.83 23.80 6.43
CA GLY A 192 10.50 24.10 5.91
C GLY A 192 9.40 23.84 6.94
N PHE A 193 8.50 22.90 6.62
CA PHE A 193 7.40 22.48 7.50
C PHE A 193 7.79 21.36 8.48
N HIS A 194 8.92 20.69 8.25
CA HIS A 194 9.46 19.61 9.07
C HIS A 194 10.67 20.13 9.82
N LYS A 195 10.45 20.70 10.99
CA LYS A 195 11.48 21.37 11.80
C LYS A 195 12.16 20.44 12.80
N GLY A 196 11.52 19.35 13.15
CA GLY A 196 12.01 18.40 14.13
C GLY A 196 13.02 17.41 13.55
N ILE A 197 13.65 16.66 14.44
CA ILE A 197 14.59 15.60 14.10
C ILE A 197 13.79 14.29 13.90
N ARG A 198 14.16 13.52 12.88
CA ARG A 198 13.63 12.18 12.64
C ARG A 198 14.62 11.11 13.12
N TRP A 199 14.10 9.94 13.39
CA TRP A 199 14.93 8.77 13.69
C TRP A 199 15.78 8.38 12.47
N ASN A 200 17.01 8.86 12.42
CA ASN A 200 17.95 8.64 11.33
C ASN A 200 18.68 7.32 11.47
N HIS A 201 18.03 6.25 11.02
CA HIS A 201 18.58 4.88 11.02
C HIS A 201 19.31 4.50 9.73
N GLY A 202 19.53 5.45 8.82
CA GLY A 202 20.02 5.21 7.48
C GLY A 202 18.97 4.48 6.62
N ALA A 203 19.42 3.64 5.67
CA ALA A 203 18.54 2.77 4.90
C ALA A 203 18.39 1.40 5.58
N VAL A 204 17.15 0.91 5.70
CA VAL A 204 16.81 -0.38 6.31
C VAL A 204 15.67 -1.07 5.55
N GLU A 205 15.34 -2.30 5.93
CA GLU A 205 14.21 -3.09 5.44
C GLU A 205 14.09 -3.08 3.90
N PRO A 206 15.17 -3.49 3.19
CA PRO A 206 15.20 -3.46 1.73
C PRO A 206 14.29 -4.52 1.11
N THR A 207 13.80 -4.22 -0.08
CA THR A 207 13.19 -5.19 -1.00
C THR A 207 13.94 -5.17 -2.31
N VAL A 208 14.09 -6.32 -2.98
CA VAL A 208 14.87 -6.47 -4.22
C VAL A 208 14.05 -7.20 -5.28
N VAL A 209 14.15 -6.76 -6.53
CA VAL A 209 13.58 -7.44 -7.69
C VAL A 209 14.56 -7.42 -8.85
N GLU A 210 14.56 -8.48 -9.68
CA GLU A 210 15.28 -8.50 -10.94
C GLU A 210 14.42 -7.87 -12.03
N LEU A 211 14.95 -6.86 -12.72
CA LEU A 211 14.34 -6.23 -13.89
C LEU A 211 14.57 -7.12 -15.14
N LYS A 212 13.78 -6.91 -16.19
CA LYS A 212 13.83 -7.72 -17.43
C LYS A 212 15.18 -7.66 -18.13
N ASP A 213 15.94 -6.59 -17.92
CA ASP A 213 17.30 -6.43 -18.46
C ASP A 213 18.39 -7.10 -17.59
N GLY A 214 18.01 -7.76 -16.49
CA GLY A 214 18.90 -8.40 -15.52
C GLY A 214 19.48 -7.45 -14.46
N THR A 215 19.15 -6.17 -14.49
CA THR A 215 19.49 -5.24 -13.42
C THR A 215 18.68 -5.57 -12.17
N LEU A 216 19.32 -5.59 -10.99
CA LEU A 216 18.57 -5.64 -9.74
C LEU A 216 18.22 -4.24 -9.26
N TRP A 217 17.00 -4.08 -8.82
CA TRP A 217 16.49 -2.88 -8.19
C TRP A 217 16.21 -3.13 -6.70
N MET A 218 16.86 -2.37 -5.84
CA MET A 218 16.62 -2.36 -4.39
C MET A 218 15.85 -1.11 -4.03
N LEU A 219 14.75 -1.26 -3.29
CA LEU A 219 13.98 -0.16 -2.69
C LEU A 219 14.09 -0.27 -1.17
N MET A 220 14.36 0.85 -0.47
CA MET A 220 14.77 0.88 0.93
C MET A 220 13.92 1.86 1.74
N ARG A 221 13.56 1.47 2.96
CA ARG A 221 13.00 2.35 3.98
C ARG A 221 14.06 3.34 4.45
N THR A 222 13.69 4.61 4.58
CA THR A 222 14.56 5.68 5.08
C THR A 222 13.81 6.65 5.98
N SER A 223 14.52 7.58 6.60
CA SER A 223 13.96 8.71 7.36
C SER A 223 13.62 9.91 6.48
N GLN A 224 13.91 9.83 5.17
CA GLN A 224 13.57 10.87 4.20
C GLN A 224 12.06 10.87 3.91
N ASP A 225 11.59 11.84 3.12
CA ASP A 225 10.21 11.87 2.64
C ASP A 225 9.92 10.76 1.62
N PHE A 226 10.97 10.21 1.00
CA PHE A 226 10.92 9.20 -0.03
C PHE A 226 11.63 7.92 0.42
N HIS A 227 11.19 6.78 -0.10
CA HIS A 227 12.04 5.61 -0.16
C HIS A 227 13.27 5.92 -1.01
N TYR A 228 14.42 5.35 -0.67
CA TYR A 228 15.61 5.40 -1.50
C TYR A 228 15.73 4.13 -2.31
N GLN A 229 16.44 4.23 -3.42
CA GLN A 229 16.67 3.12 -4.34
C GLN A 229 18.14 3.00 -4.70
N ALA A 230 18.57 1.80 -5.05
CA ALA A 230 19.88 1.52 -5.61
C ALA A 230 19.77 0.41 -6.65
N PHE A 231 20.72 0.36 -7.59
CA PHE A 231 20.75 -0.60 -8.68
C PHE A 231 22.04 -1.40 -8.70
N SER A 232 21.95 -2.68 -9.08
CA SER A 232 23.09 -3.57 -9.30
C SER A 232 23.03 -4.17 -10.70
N LYS A 233 24.12 -4.13 -11.45
CA LYS A 233 24.25 -4.70 -12.80
C LYS A 233 24.98 -6.05 -12.82
N ASP A 234 25.47 -6.49 -11.68
CA ASP A 234 26.25 -7.73 -11.53
C ASP A 234 25.53 -8.83 -10.74
N GLY A 235 24.21 -8.64 -10.53
CA GLY A 235 23.36 -9.59 -9.82
C GLY A 235 23.51 -9.53 -8.31
N GLY A 236 23.64 -8.32 -7.75
CA GLY A 236 23.66 -8.07 -6.33
C GLY A 236 25.03 -8.23 -5.67
N GLN A 237 26.11 -8.30 -6.44
CA GLN A 237 27.46 -8.34 -5.88
C GLN A 237 27.92 -6.96 -5.47
N THR A 238 27.61 -5.95 -6.31
CA THR A 238 27.86 -4.54 -6.00
C THR A 238 26.61 -3.71 -6.29
N TRP A 239 26.36 -2.75 -5.44
CA TRP A 239 25.29 -1.77 -5.55
C TRP A 239 25.87 -0.39 -5.79
N GLY A 240 25.26 0.34 -6.71
CA GLY A 240 25.57 1.75 -6.93
C GLY A 240 25.15 2.64 -5.76
N GLU A 241 25.42 3.94 -5.89
CA GLU A 241 24.95 4.93 -4.90
C GLU A 241 23.42 4.94 -4.82
N SER A 242 22.91 5.21 -3.63
CA SER A 242 21.48 5.33 -3.42
C SER A 242 20.98 6.73 -3.76
N GLU A 243 19.77 6.79 -4.28
CA GLU A 243 19.08 8.03 -4.65
C GLU A 243 17.62 8.00 -4.22
N PRO A 244 16.93 9.16 -4.10
CA PRO A 244 15.50 9.18 -3.84
C PRO A 244 14.72 8.46 -4.96
N SER A 245 13.79 7.58 -4.58
CA SER A 245 12.84 6.97 -5.50
C SER A 245 11.64 7.90 -5.74
N PRO A 246 10.76 7.62 -6.71
CA PRO A 246 9.53 8.39 -6.91
C PRO A 246 8.43 8.10 -5.85
N PHE A 247 8.68 7.26 -4.85
CA PHE A 247 7.68 6.80 -3.88
C PHE A 247 7.88 7.49 -2.53
N TYR A 248 6.86 8.22 -2.10
CA TYR A 248 6.82 8.75 -0.73
C TYR A 248 6.73 7.61 0.29
N GLY A 249 7.27 7.83 1.47
CA GLY A 249 7.20 6.82 2.53
C GLY A 249 8.25 7.03 3.61
N THR A 250 7.95 7.86 4.61
CA THR A 250 8.87 8.13 5.72
C THR A 250 8.82 7.01 6.75
N ILE A 251 9.95 6.39 7.04
CA ILE A 251 10.12 5.33 8.07
C ILE A 251 9.05 4.22 7.92
N THR A 252 8.72 3.87 6.69
CA THR A 252 7.79 2.79 6.35
C THR A 252 8.45 1.79 5.41
N MET A 253 8.10 0.52 5.53
CA MET A 253 8.72 -0.56 4.74
C MET A 253 8.04 -0.68 3.37
N PRO A 254 8.80 -0.62 2.26
CA PRO A 254 8.29 -0.99 0.95
C PRO A 254 8.33 -2.51 0.75
N THR A 255 7.43 -3.02 -0.09
CA THR A 255 7.48 -4.41 -0.58
C THR A 255 7.27 -4.42 -2.08
N LEU A 256 8.32 -4.77 -2.80
CA LEU A 256 8.33 -4.85 -4.25
C LEU A 256 8.48 -6.33 -4.67
N GLY A 257 7.71 -6.76 -5.65
CA GLY A 257 7.84 -8.12 -6.18
C GLY A 257 7.24 -8.23 -7.57
N ARG A 258 7.54 -9.37 -8.24
CA ARG A 258 7.09 -9.66 -9.60
C ARG A 258 6.02 -10.73 -9.60
N LEU A 259 4.96 -10.51 -10.35
CA LEU A 259 3.91 -11.48 -10.64
C LEU A 259 4.39 -12.49 -11.72
N ALA A 260 3.71 -13.61 -11.81
CA ALA A 260 4.01 -14.67 -12.78
C ALA A 260 3.92 -14.19 -14.24
N ASP A 261 3.09 -13.21 -14.53
CA ASP A 261 2.95 -12.59 -15.86
C ASP A 261 4.02 -11.53 -16.16
N GLY A 262 4.90 -11.24 -15.21
CA GLY A 262 6.01 -10.32 -15.34
C GLY A 262 5.74 -8.89 -14.93
N ARG A 263 4.52 -8.53 -14.50
CA ARG A 263 4.21 -7.23 -13.90
C ARG A 263 4.86 -7.09 -12.54
N LEU A 264 5.18 -5.85 -12.15
CA LEU A 264 5.65 -5.54 -10.79
C LEU A 264 4.50 -5.04 -9.94
N LEU A 265 4.48 -5.47 -8.67
CA LEU A 265 3.63 -4.90 -7.63
C LEU A 265 4.48 -4.23 -6.56
N LEU A 266 4.02 -3.08 -6.11
CA LEU A 266 4.59 -2.34 -4.98
C LEU A 266 3.52 -2.13 -3.91
N PHE A 267 3.85 -2.51 -2.67
CA PHE A 267 3.07 -2.22 -1.46
C PHE A 267 3.88 -1.29 -0.58
N TRP A 268 3.29 -0.19 -0.14
CA TRP A 268 3.94 0.79 0.74
C TRP A 268 2.93 1.74 1.37
N CYS A 269 3.37 2.62 2.25
CA CYS A 269 2.57 3.74 2.71
C CYS A 269 2.87 4.97 1.85
N ASN A 270 2.00 5.30 0.90
CA ASN A 270 2.11 6.51 0.07
C ASN A 270 1.57 7.71 0.86
N THR A 271 2.31 8.15 1.86
CA THR A 271 1.85 9.09 2.86
C THR A 271 2.86 10.21 3.10
N THR A 272 2.39 11.33 3.61
CA THR A 272 3.23 12.39 4.16
C THR A 272 3.40 12.16 5.66
N PRO A 273 4.62 12.28 6.22
CA PRO A 273 4.79 12.27 7.66
C PRO A 273 4.04 13.43 8.31
N LEU A 274 3.68 13.25 9.57
CA LEU A 274 3.16 14.34 10.39
C LEU A 274 4.27 15.36 10.66
N PRO A 275 3.93 16.63 10.90
CA PRO A 275 4.90 17.60 11.36
C PRO A 275 5.54 17.13 12.67
N GLU A 276 6.86 17.11 12.70
CA GLU A 276 7.63 16.77 13.90
C GLU A 276 7.44 17.85 14.97
N LYS A 277 7.42 17.45 16.23
CA LYS A 277 7.43 18.42 17.35
C LYS A 277 8.77 19.13 17.43
N GLU A 278 8.72 20.43 17.68
CA GLU A 278 9.91 21.21 17.98
C GLU A 278 10.53 20.74 19.31
N GLY A 279 11.84 20.56 19.33
CA GLY A 279 12.58 20.16 20.54
C GLY A 279 12.57 18.65 20.87
N THR A 280 12.12 17.78 19.96
CA THR A 280 12.24 16.33 20.11
C THR A 280 13.60 15.82 19.65
N ASP A 281 14.07 14.70 20.20
CA ASP A 281 15.36 14.09 19.84
C ASP A 281 15.26 13.13 18.64
N GLY A 282 14.07 12.92 18.09
CA GLY A 282 13.82 12.04 16.96
C GLY A 282 13.99 10.56 17.27
N VAL A 283 14.04 10.18 18.55
CA VAL A 283 14.19 8.80 18.97
C VAL A 283 12.84 8.22 19.30
N TRP A 284 12.56 7.03 18.82
CA TRP A 284 11.45 6.10 19.05
C TRP A 284 10.05 6.71 19.32
N ASP A 285 9.86 7.44 20.41
CA ASP A 285 8.58 8.03 20.81
C ASP A 285 8.26 9.35 20.08
N ASP A 286 9.25 9.95 19.46
CA ASP A 286 9.17 11.24 18.77
C ASP A 286 9.08 11.10 17.25
N VAL A 287 8.94 9.88 16.76
CA VAL A 287 8.90 9.60 15.32
C VAL A 287 7.47 9.75 14.80
N PHE A 288 7.26 10.74 13.96
CA PHE A 288 5.96 11.04 13.35
C PHE A 288 5.87 10.44 11.96
N THR A 289 5.41 9.21 11.88
CA THR A 289 5.15 8.55 10.60
C THR A 289 3.66 8.32 10.41
N ASN A 290 3.19 8.47 9.18
CA ASN A 290 1.84 8.09 8.81
C ASN A 290 1.85 6.67 8.27
N ARG A 291 1.58 5.69 9.15
CA ARG A 291 1.48 4.27 8.80
C ARG A 291 0.04 3.78 8.74
N ASP A 292 -0.89 4.72 8.62
CA ASP A 292 -2.33 4.44 8.71
C ASP A 292 -2.90 3.73 7.49
N VAL A 293 -2.20 3.81 6.35
CA VAL A 293 -2.70 3.31 5.06
C VAL A 293 -1.63 2.55 4.30
N THR A 294 -1.94 1.32 3.91
CA THR A 294 -1.15 0.58 2.91
C THR A 294 -1.73 0.83 1.52
N HIS A 295 -0.86 1.23 0.60
CA HIS A 295 -1.18 1.39 -0.81
C HIS A 295 -0.62 0.25 -1.64
N VAL A 296 -1.21 0.07 -2.82
CA VAL A 296 -0.70 -0.85 -3.83
C VAL A 296 -0.71 -0.18 -5.20
N ALA A 297 0.35 -0.44 -5.97
CA ALA A 297 0.48 -0.01 -7.37
C ALA A 297 1.06 -1.13 -8.22
N VAL A 298 0.77 -1.08 -9.54
CA VAL A 298 1.23 -2.05 -10.53
C VAL A 298 2.00 -1.35 -11.65
N SER A 299 3.05 -2.01 -12.14
CA SER A 299 3.81 -1.57 -13.32
C SER A 299 3.85 -2.66 -14.38
N ASP A 300 3.53 -2.29 -15.63
CA ASP A 300 3.59 -3.16 -16.81
C ASP A 300 4.94 -3.05 -17.55
N ASP A 301 5.66 -1.97 -17.31
CA ASP A 301 6.84 -1.54 -18.04
C ASP A 301 8.13 -1.60 -17.21
N ASP A 302 8.13 -2.54 -16.26
CA ASP A 302 9.30 -2.85 -15.45
C ASP A 302 9.76 -1.69 -14.54
N GLY A 303 8.79 -1.02 -13.93
CA GLY A 303 8.99 0.03 -12.94
C GLY A 303 9.14 1.45 -13.49
N LYS A 304 9.04 1.65 -14.81
CA LYS A 304 9.15 2.98 -15.44
C LYS A 304 7.91 3.83 -15.20
N THR A 305 6.73 3.21 -15.28
CA THR A 305 5.44 3.85 -14.96
C THR A 305 4.60 2.96 -14.06
N TRP A 306 3.74 3.58 -13.27
CA TRP A 306 2.93 2.90 -12.27
C TRP A 306 1.47 3.34 -12.35
N LYS A 307 0.56 2.39 -12.09
CA LYS A 307 -0.89 2.55 -12.06
C LYS A 307 -1.44 2.11 -10.72
N GLY A 308 -2.63 2.56 -10.39
CA GLY A 308 -3.31 2.23 -9.15
C GLY A 308 -3.09 3.31 -8.08
N PHE A 309 -2.09 3.20 -7.24
CA PHE A 309 -1.91 4.04 -6.05
C PHE A 309 -3.17 4.01 -5.18
N ARG A 310 -3.74 2.79 -5.05
CA ARG A 310 -4.99 2.56 -4.35
C ARG A 310 -4.73 2.21 -2.89
N GLU A 311 -5.59 2.70 -2.02
CA GLU A 311 -5.65 2.21 -0.63
C GLU A 311 -6.07 0.74 -0.64
N LEU A 312 -5.13 -0.17 -0.35
CA LEU A 312 -5.40 -1.58 -0.20
C LEU A 312 -6.05 -1.86 1.15
N TYR A 313 -5.51 -1.28 2.19
CA TYR A 313 -5.99 -1.44 3.54
C TYR A 313 -5.71 -0.18 4.37
N MET A 314 -6.74 0.32 4.97
CA MET A 314 -6.67 1.20 6.11
C MET A 314 -7.32 0.47 7.28
N ASP A 315 -6.77 0.65 8.45
CA ASP A 315 -7.33 0.11 9.68
C ASP A 315 -8.87 0.24 9.71
N HIS A 316 -9.55 -0.83 10.10
CA HIS A 316 -11.01 -0.85 10.20
C HIS A 316 -11.56 0.20 11.19
N MET A 317 -10.72 0.67 12.09
CA MET A 317 -11.02 1.76 13.02
C MET A 317 -10.74 3.14 12.44
N ARG A 318 -10.71 3.27 11.11
CA ARG A 318 -10.34 4.48 10.36
C ARG A 318 -10.81 5.79 10.99
N ASN A 319 -12.07 5.87 11.38
CA ASN A 319 -12.69 7.07 11.96
C ASN A 319 -13.18 6.85 13.40
N ASP A 320 -12.75 5.78 14.06
CA ASP A 320 -13.21 5.41 15.38
C ASP A 320 -12.57 6.32 16.44
N THR A 321 -13.40 6.80 17.37
CA THR A 321 -12.96 7.59 18.52
C THR A 321 -12.32 6.75 19.62
N ASP A 322 -12.69 5.48 19.71
CA ASP A 322 -12.11 4.54 20.69
C ASP A 322 -10.66 4.17 20.37
N TYR A 323 -10.16 4.61 19.22
CA TYR A 323 -8.77 4.44 18.84
C TYR A 323 -7.80 4.99 19.89
N ALA A 324 -8.19 6.04 20.60
CA ALA A 324 -7.40 6.63 21.68
C ALA A 324 -7.31 5.75 22.92
N VAL A 325 -8.30 4.89 23.17
CA VAL A 325 -8.41 4.07 24.39
C VAL A 325 -7.38 2.92 24.41
N HIS A 326 -6.95 2.46 23.25
CA HIS A 326 -5.99 1.37 23.13
C HIS A 326 -4.54 1.80 23.41
N GLY A 327 -4.35 2.93 24.07
CA GLY A 327 -3.18 3.44 24.78
C GLY A 327 -1.80 3.18 24.23
N GLY A 328 -1.02 4.15 24.34
CA GLY A 328 0.39 4.39 24.30
C GLY A 328 1.39 3.31 23.93
N GLY A 329 2.31 3.67 23.03
CA GLY A 329 3.55 2.95 22.81
C GLY A 329 3.50 1.73 21.88
N ILE A 330 2.34 1.37 21.33
CA ILE A 330 2.21 0.24 20.40
C ILE A 330 2.14 0.76 18.97
N ASP A 331 3.03 0.26 18.11
CA ASP A 331 3.00 0.53 16.68
C ASP A 331 1.73 -0.05 16.05
N ARG A 332 0.80 0.80 15.63
CA ARG A 332 -0.47 0.44 15.01
C ARG A 332 -0.45 0.52 13.50
N GLY A 333 0.76 0.63 12.94
CA GLY A 333 0.93 0.77 11.50
C GLY A 333 0.34 -0.40 10.73
N VAL A 334 -0.32 -0.09 9.63
CA VAL A 334 -0.81 -1.05 8.64
C VAL A 334 0.19 -1.19 7.48
N HIS A 335 1.46 -0.94 7.72
CA HIS A 335 2.54 -1.19 6.75
C HIS A 335 3.13 -2.60 6.90
N GLN A 336 4.31 -2.86 6.36
CA GLN A 336 5.02 -4.14 6.41
C GLN A 336 4.26 -5.27 5.69
N ALA A 337 3.90 -5.01 4.45
CA ALA A 337 3.22 -6.00 3.62
C ALA A 337 4.16 -7.15 3.20
N GLN A 338 3.58 -8.32 3.07
CA GLN A 338 4.10 -9.46 2.32
C GLN A 338 2.99 -9.99 1.42
N PHE A 339 3.30 -10.54 0.25
CA PHE A 339 2.27 -11.04 -0.64
C PHE A 339 2.68 -12.31 -1.38
N VAL A 340 1.68 -13.05 -1.84
CA VAL A 340 1.80 -14.18 -2.77
C VAL A 340 0.72 -14.06 -3.85
N GLU A 341 1.06 -14.46 -5.07
CA GLU A 341 0.08 -14.62 -6.15
C GLU A 341 -0.52 -16.02 -6.04
N VAL A 342 -1.80 -16.11 -5.63
CA VAL A 342 -2.49 -17.37 -5.33
C VAL A 342 -3.12 -18.02 -6.57
N ALA A 343 -3.36 -17.25 -7.60
CA ALA A 343 -3.79 -17.63 -8.94
C ALA A 343 -3.43 -16.48 -9.89
N PRO A 344 -3.39 -16.68 -11.22
CA PRO A 344 -3.04 -15.61 -12.17
C PRO A 344 -3.83 -14.32 -11.91
N GLY A 345 -3.11 -13.25 -11.54
CA GLY A 345 -3.68 -11.94 -11.22
C GLY A 345 -4.43 -11.86 -9.89
N LYS A 346 -4.56 -12.92 -9.10
CA LYS A 346 -5.15 -12.90 -7.76
C LYS A 346 -4.05 -12.87 -6.70
N VAL A 347 -4.06 -11.85 -5.88
CA VAL A 347 -3.01 -11.57 -4.91
C VAL A 347 -3.56 -11.61 -3.50
N LEU A 348 -2.89 -12.36 -2.64
CA LEU A 348 -3.09 -12.34 -1.20
C LEU A 348 -1.95 -11.56 -0.56
N ALA A 349 -2.28 -10.48 0.15
CA ALA A 349 -1.33 -9.66 0.90
C ALA A 349 -1.59 -9.76 2.41
N SER A 350 -0.55 -10.00 3.18
CA SER A 350 -0.56 -9.94 4.65
C SER A 350 0.01 -8.59 5.08
N ILE A 351 -0.69 -7.85 5.94
CA ILE A 351 -0.44 -6.44 6.23
C ILE A 351 -0.57 -6.17 7.73
N GLY A 352 0.28 -5.28 8.25
CA GLY A 352 0.18 -4.69 9.58
C GLY A 352 1.00 -5.40 10.66
N GLN A 353 1.25 -4.68 11.73
CA GLN A 353 2.07 -5.12 12.87
C GLN A 353 1.21 -5.46 14.11
N HIS A 354 0.36 -4.53 14.51
CA HIS A 354 -0.42 -4.71 15.73
C HIS A 354 -1.55 -5.73 15.56
N PRO A 355 -1.80 -6.65 16.52
CA PRO A 355 -2.80 -7.70 16.41
C PRO A 355 -4.21 -7.24 16.03
N LEU A 356 -4.63 -6.07 16.51
CA LEU A 356 -5.96 -5.51 16.21
C LEU A 356 -6.07 -4.90 14.81
N HIS A 357 -4.94 -4.57 14.17
CA HIS A 357 -4.88 -3.82 12.91
C HIS A 357 -4.30 -4.64 11.75
N ARG A 358 -3.94 -5.89 11.98
CA ARG A 358 -3.45 -6.81 10.93
C ARG A 358 -4.59 -7.31 10.06
N ALA A 359 -4.28 -7.49 8.78
CA ALA A 359 -5.24 -8.06 7.83
C ALA A 359 -4.53 -8.90 6.75
N MET A 360 -5.19 -9.96 6.31
CA MET A 360 -4.89 -10.60 5.04
C MET A 360 -5.92 -10.12 4.03
N MET A 361 -5.45 -9.43 3.00
CA MET A 361 -6.28 -8.83 1.95
C MET A 361 -6.10 -9.58 0.64
N MET A 362 -7.19 -9.97 0.02
CA MET A 362 -7.19 -10.57 -1.31
C MET A 362 -7.80 -9.60 -2.31
N PHE A 363 -7.21 -9.51 -3.51
CA PHE A 363 -7.72 -8.67 -4.59
C PHE A 363 -7.27 -9.18 -5.96
N ASP A 364 -7.98 -8.74 -7.00
CA ASP A 364 -7.57 -8.92 -8.40
C ASP A 364 -6.71 -7.74 -8.84
N VAL A 365 -5.58 -8.00 -9.48
CA VAL A 365 -4.68 -6.95 -9.98
C VAL A 365 -5.38 -6.03 -10.99
N ASN A 366 -6.39 -6.52 -11.70
CA ASN A 366 -7.20 -5.71 -12.62
C ASN A 366 -7.93 -4.55 -11.93
N TRP A 367 -8.20 -4.65 -10.63
CA TRP A 367 -8.73 -3.55 -9.83
C TRP A 367 -7.82 -2.31 -9.84
N LEU A 368 -6.52 -2.48 -10.01
CA LEU A 368 -5.55 -1.37 -10.09
C LEU A 368 -5.59 -0.62 -11.43
N TYR A 369 -6.28 -1.17 -12.43
CA TYR A 369 -6.45 -0.55 -13.75
C TYR A 369 -7.77 0.20 -13.90
N GLU A 370 -8.57 0.30 -12.83
CA GLU A 370 -9.76 1.15 -12.84
C GLU A 370 -9.39 2.58 -13.22
N LYS A 371 -10.27 3.20 -14.02
CA LYS A 371 -10.11 4.58 -14.55
C LYS A 371 -11.04 5.57 -13.90
N SER A 372 -11.92 5.12 -13.04
CA SER A 372 -12.89 5.97 -12.35
C SER A 372 -13.20 5.44 -10.96
N ARG A 373 -13.68 6.33 -10.12
CA ARG A 373 -14.24 5.98 -8.82
C ARG A 373 -15.36 6.96 -8.46
N PHE A 374 -16.39 6.44 -7.81
CA PHE A 374 -17.55 7.20 -7.35
C PHE A 374 -17.85 6.86 -5.91
N ASN A 375 -18.30 7.86 -5.13
CA ASN A 375 -18.83 7.65 -3.78
C ASN A 375 -19.94 8.66 -3.49
N ASP A 376 -21.04 8.20 -2.92
CA ASP A 376 -22.21 8.98 -2.55
C ASP A 376 -22.66 8.73 -1.09
N PHE A 377 -21.73 8.27 -0.28
CA PHE A 377 -21.88 7.99 1.14
C PHE A 377 -22.92 6.91 1.50
N THR A 378 -23.38 6.10 0.53
CA THR A 378 -24.26 4.96 0.80
C THR A 378 -23.58 3.87 1.63
N ASP A 379 -22.26 3.80 1.57
CA ASP A 379 -21.39 2.93 2.38
C ASP A 379 -20.85 3.64 3.65
N SER A 380 -21.54 4.69 4.08
CA SER A 380 -21.09 5.58 5.17
C SER A 380 -19.73 6.23 4.88
N LEU A 381 -18.83 6.30 5.85
CA LEU A 381 -17.46 6.81 5.71
C LEU A 381 -16.42 5.71 5.54
N SER A 382 -16.81 4.51 5.12
CA SER A 382 -15.89 3.36 5.00
C SER A 382 -14.69 3.62 4.09
N GLN A 383 -14.85 4.51 3.10
CA GLN A 383 -13.81 4.89 2.14
C GLN A 383 -13.17 6.25 2.43
N TRP A 384 -13.58 6.93 3.48
CA TRP A 384 -13.14 8.28 3.82
C TRP A 384 -12.36 8.29 5.13
N SER A 385 -11.32 9.10 5.20
CA SER A 385 -10.65 9.44 6.45
C SER A 385 -11.08 10.84 6.87
N THR A 386 -11.71 10.96 8.05
CA THR A 386 -12.24 12.24 8.57
C THR A 386 -11.83 12.53 9.99
N PHE A 387 -11.11 11.61 10.65
CA PHE A 387 -10.68 11.75 12.04
C PHE A 387 -9.76 12.97 12.27
N ASN A 388 -9.72 13.42 13.50
CA ASN A 388 -8.77 14.43 13.95
C ASN A 388 -7.79 13.85 14.97
N TYR A 389 -6.62 14.44 15.07
CA TYR A 389 -5.66 14.13 16.11
C TYR A 389 -6.02 14.84 17.42
N MET A 390 -5.76 14.14 18.53
CA MET A 390 -5.70 14.75 19.84
C MET A 390 -4.27 15.19 20.18
N ASN A 391 -4.12 16.01 21.22
CA ASN A 391 -2.83 16.32 21.82
C ASN A 391 -2.06 15.05 22.17
N GLY A 392 -0.79 14.99 21.80
CA GLY A 392 0.08 13.89 22.19
C GLY A 392 0.19 12.77 21.17
N ILE A 393 0.27 13.08 19.87
CA ILE A 393 0.74 12.12 18.88
C ILE A 393 2.10 11.60 19.34
N LYS A 394 2.20 10.28 19.49
CA LYS A 394 3.44 9.60 19.86
C LYS A 394 3.66 8.38 18.98
N GLY A 395 4.92 8.03 18.77
CA GLY A 395 5.32 6.86 18.04
C GLY A 395 5.03 6.93 16.55
N HIS A 396 4.97 5.79 15.91
CA HIS A 396 4.93 5.67 14.46
C HIS A 396 3.57 5.93 13.82
N CYS A 397 2.51 6.07 14.59
CA CYS A 397 1.15 6.30 14.10
C CYS A 397 0.41 7.29 14.97
N ALA A 398 -0.51 8.03 14.37
CA ALA A 398 -1.46 8.86 15.10
C ALA A 398 -2.53 7.99 15.75
N TYR A 399 -2.35 7.64 16.99
CA TYR A 399 -3.29 6.80 17.71
C TYR A 399 -4.24 7.56 18.65
N ASN A 400 -4.01 8.82 18.90
CA ASN A 400 -4.94 9.66 19.64
C ASN A 400 -5.85 10.37 18.65
N ARG A 401 -6.93 9.72 18.26
CA ARG A 401 -7.91 10.23 17.31
C ARG A 401 -9.21 10.58 18.00
N ILE A 402 -9.83 11.65 17.52
CA ILE A 402 -11.20 12.02 17.86
C ILE A 402 -12.02 12.17 16.58
N GLN A 403 -13.32 12.25 16.76
CA GLN A 403 -14.24 12.39 15.66
C GLN A 403 -14.00 13.67 14.87
N GLY A 404 -13.88 13.53 13.56
CA GLY A 404 -13.77 14.62 12.61
C GLY A 404 -15.10 14.99 11.97
N CYS A 405 -15.07 15.29 10.65
CA CYS A 405 -16.27 15.56 9.87
C CYS A 405 -17.20 14.33 9.84
N MET A 406 -18.51 14.58 9.85
CA MET A 406 -19.54 13.56 9.99
C MET A 406 -20.53 13.60 8.83
N LEU A 407 -21.25 12.50 8.68
CA LEU A 407 -22.44 12.44 7.83
C LEU A 407 -23.64 13.00 8.57
N GLU A 408 -24.46 13.74 7.83
CA GLU A 408 -25.74 14.26 8.26
C GLU A 408 -26.86 13.84 7.30
N PRO A 409 -28.13 13.75 7.74
CA PRO A 409 -29.24 13.49 6.84
C PRO A 409 -29.28 14.52 5.70
N HIS A 410 -29.51 14.04 4.47
CA HIS A 410 -29.66 14.93 3.33
C HIS A 410 -30.92 15.81 3.49
N PRO A 411 -30.83 17.15 3.37
CA PRO A 411 -31.93 18.05 3.72
C PRO A 411 -33.18 17.93 2.82
N ARG A 412 -33.09 17.24 1.68
CA ARG A 412 -34.18 17.11 0.68
C ARG A 412 -34.41 15.70 0.16
N LYS A 413 -33.57 14.71 0.51
CA LYS A 413 -33.65 13.33 0.03
C LYS A 413 -33.68 12.38 1.21
N GLU A 414 -34.86 11.84 1.52
CA GLU A 414 -35.04 10.90 2.61
C GLU A 414 -34.15 9.67 2.44
N GLY A 415 -33.57 9.18 3.53
CA GLY A 415 -32.68 8.01 3.56
C GLY A 415 -31.29 8.25 2.96
N ARG A 416 -30.97 9.46 2.47
CA ARG A 416 -29.64 9.82 1.96
C ARG A 416 -28.86 10.60 3.01
N GLN A 417 -27.52 10.50 2.92
CA GLN A 417 -26.61 11.24 3.79
C GLN A 417 -25.71 12.17 2.96
N VAL A 418 -25.16 13.16 3.62
CA VAL A 418 -24.21 14.12 3.07
C VAL A 418 -23.06 14.31 4.05
N LEU A 419 -21.84 14.49 3.55
CA LEU A 419 -20.71 14.81 4.41
C LEU A 419 -20.70 16.30 4.70
N HIS A 420 -20.71 16.67 6.00
CA HIS A 420 -20.64 18.06 6.45
C HIS A 420 -19.21 18.43 6.83
N LEU A 421 -18.61 19.27 6.01
CA LEU A 421 -17.27 19.84 6.22
C LEU A 421 -17.42 21.14 7.00
N THR A 422 -17.36 21.07 8.31
CA THR A 422 -17.45 22.26 9.18
C THR A 422 -16.34 22.25 10.22
N TYR A 423 -15.97 23.42 10.67
CA TYR A 423 -15.10 23.60 11.81
C TYR A 423 -15.93 23.52 13.11
N ARG A 424 -15.40 22.83 14.09
CA ARG A 424 -15.90 22.85 15.46
C ARG A 424 -14.73 23.17 16.38
N SER A 425 -14.88 24.23 17.17
CA SER A 425 -13.91 24.53 18.23
C SER A 425 -13.97 23.46 19.30
N ASP A 426 -12.85 22.82 19.55
CA ASP A 426 -12.67 21.90 20.67
C ASP A 426 -11.28 22.14 21.25
N ALA A 427 -11.23 22.66 22.48
CA ALA A 427 -9.98 23.02 23.15
C ALA A 427 -9.04 21.82 23.40
N SER A 428 -9.53 20.58 23.24
CA SER A 428 -8.72 19.37 23.38
C SER A 428 -7.90 19.04 22.13
N LEU A 429 -8.13 19.71 20.99
CA LEU A 429 -7.49 19.39 19.72
C LEU A 429 -6.13 20.06 19.56
N VAL A 430 -5.17 19.31 19.03
CA VAL A 430 -3.84 19.82 18.64
C VAL A 430 -3.95 20.72 17.40
N ALA A 431 -4.83 20.36 16.49
CA ALA A 431 -5.08 21.10 15.26
C ALA A 431 -6.57 21.45 15.20
N ASP A 432 -6.86 22.73 15.14
CA ASP A 432 -8.21 23.25 14.95
C ASP A 432 -8.76 23.04 13.54
N THR A 433 -8.17 22.14 12.78
CA THR A 433 -8.51 21.86 11.38
C THR A 433 -9.38 20.62 11.30
N ARG A 434 -10.45 20.68 10.51
CA ARG A 434 -11.29 19.54 10.15
C ARG A 434 -11.10 19.23 8.69
N GLY A 435 -11.06 17.95 8.33
CA GLY A 435 -10.88 17.56 6.94
C GLY A 435 -11.50 16.22 6.62
N ALA A 436 -11.49 15.93 5.32
CA ALA A 436 -11.94 14.65 4.77
C ALA A 436 -11.07 14.27 3.57
N VAL A 437 -10.58 13.05 3.56
CA VAL A 437 -9.66 12.54 2.55
C VAL A 437 -10.25 11.32 1.88
N TRP A 438 -10.19 11.28 0.55
CA TRP A 438 -10.69 10.17 -0.25
C TRP A 438 -9.71 9.82 -1.38
N ASN A 439 -9.44 8.52 -1.55
CA ASN A 439 -8.56 7.97 -2.56
C ASN A 439 -9.31 7.65 -3.86
N PHE A 440 -8.62 7.75 -5.00
CA PHE A 440 -9.06 7.27 -6.32
C PHE A 440 -7.86 6.80 -7.15
N PRO A 441 -8.06 6.10 -8.28
CA PRO A 441 -6.95 5.67 -9.13
C PRO A 441 -6.07 6.83 -9.55
N ALA A 442 -4.74 6.66 -9.50
CA ALA A 442 -3.80 7.73 -9.86
C ALA A 442 -3.92 8.12 -11.33
N MET A 443 -4.00 9.43 -11.58
CA MET A 443 -4.25 9.99 -12.92
C MET A 443 -3.30 11.14 -13.21
N LYS A 444 -2.54 11.04 -14.31
CA LYS A 444 -1.78 12.20 -14.84
C LYS A 444 -2.68 13.18 -15.59
N LYS A 445 -3.79 12.69 -16.11
CA LYS A 445 -4.83 13.50 -16.77
C LYS A 445 -6.19 12.99 -16.32
N GLY A 446 -7.06 13.88 -15.87
CA GLY A 446 -8.37 13.47 -15.37
C GLY A 446 -9.23 14.61 -14.88
N THR A 447 -10.38 14.24 -14.36
CA THR A 447 -11.39 15.13 -13.82
C THR A 447 -11.84 14.62 -12.44
N PHE A 448 -11.84 15.50 -11.47
CA PHE A 448 -12.53 15.30 -10.20
C PHE A 448 -13.79 16.16 -10.15
N THR A 449 -14.92 15.56 -9.84
CA THR A 449 -16.21 16.26 -9.73
C THR A 449 -16.82 16.00 -8.34
N VAL A 450 -17.39 17.02 -7.77
CA VAL A 450 -18.11 16.98 -6.49
C VAL A 450 -19.44 17.69 -6.61
N SER A 451 -20.53 17.08 -6.09
CA SER A 451 -21.78 17.77 -5.82
C SER A 451 -21.69 18.35 -4.42
N LEU A 452 -21.79 19.68 -4.33
CA LEU A 452 -21.65 20.39 -3.06
C LEU A 452 -22.68 21.49 -2.89
N ARG A 453 -22.95 21.84 -1.63
CA ARG A 453 -23.80 22.96 -1.23
C ARG A 453 -23.00 23.89 -0.32
N ILE A 454 -23.01 25.16 -0.63
CA ILE A 454 -22.29 26.21 0.13
C ILE A 454 -23.33 27.11 0.81
N PRO A 455 -23.61 26.94 2.12
CA PRO A 455 -24.48 27.84 2.87
C PRO A 455 -24.01 29.29 2.82
N GLU A 456 -24.88 30.22 3.11
CA GLU A 456 -24.48 31.63 3.29
C GLU A 456 -23.54 31.75 4.49
N GLY A 457 -22.53 32.60 4.36
CA GLY A 457 -21.50 32.76 5.39
C GLY A 457 -20.41 31.69 5.37
N SER A 458 -20.50 30.66 4.52
CA SER A 458 -19.43 29.65 4.38
C SER A 458 -18.14 30.25 3.83
N HIS A 459 -17.04 29.97 4.48
CA HIS A 459 -15.70 30.41 4.09
C HIS A 459 -14.64 29.41 4.57
N SER A 460 -13.42 29.61 4.16
CA SER A 460 -12.23 28.87 4.63
C SER A 460 -12.22 27.36 4.37
N VAL A 461 -13.14 26.79 3.61
CA VAL A 461 -13.07 25.40 3.15
C VAL A 461 -12.38 25.34 1.81
N SER A 462 -11.38 24.48 1.67
CA SER A 462 -10.65 24.27 0.41
C SER A 462 -10.74 22.82 -0.04
N LEU A 463 -10.80 22.63 -1.35
CA LEU A 463 -10.58 21.35 -2.02
C LEU A 463 -9.13 21.30 -2.49
N LEU A 464 -8.40 20.28 -2.09
CA LEU A 464 -7.01 20.02 -2.47
C LEU A 464 -6.96 18.74 -3.31
N LEU A 465 -6.15 18.73 -4.36
CA LEU A 465 -5.81 17.52 -5.10
C LEU A 465 -4.36 17.15 -4.79
N ASN A 466 -4.15 15.87 -4.44
CA ASN A 466 -2.87 15.36 -3.96
C ASN A 466 -2.46 14.07 -4.67
N ASP A 467 -1.17 13.75 -4.61
CA ASP A 467 -0.59 12.50 -5.12
C ASP A 467 -0.36 11.44 -4.04
N ARG A 468 -0.68 11.75 -2.79
CA ARG A 468 -0.50 10.88 -1.63
C ARG A 468 -1.49 11.19 -0.52
N TRP A 469 -1.62 10.26 0.41
CA TRP A 469 -2.44 10.44 1.60
C TRP A 469 -1.79 11.43 2.57
N MET A 470 -2.60 12.34 3.04
CA MET A 470 -2.26 13.26 4.13
C MET A 470 -3.33 13.15 5.20
N ASN A 471 -2.94 13.32 6.45
CA ASN A 471 -3.89 13.25 7.54
C ASN A 471 -5.03 14.28 7.37
N PRO A 472 -6.29 13.91 7.62
CA PRO A 472 -7.43 14.81 7.40
C PRO A 472 -7.32 16.17 8.10
N SER A 473 -6.71 16.23 9.28
CA SER A 473 -6.53 17.46 10.04
C SER A 473 -5.17 18.14 9.85
N ASP A 474 -4.34 17.66 8.95
CA ASP A 474 -3.00 18.20 8.73
C ASP A 474 -3.02 19.50 7.90
N THR A 475 -2.66 20.61 8.53
CA THR A 475 -2.60 21.93 7.87
C THR A 475 -1.53 22.02 6.79
N VAL A 476 -0.48 21.17 6.87
CA VAL A 476 0.59 21.10 5.86
C VAL A 476 0.07 20.65 4.51
N ALA A 477 -1.06 19.93 4.46
CA ALA A 477 -1.68 19.49 3.23
C ALA A 477 -1.92 20.63 2.22
N ARG A 478 -2.25 21.84 2.68
CA ARG A 478 -2.43 23.00 1.80
C ARG A 478 -1.16 23.42 1.07
N TYR A 479 0.00 23.26 1.70
CA TYR A 479 1.28 23.65 1.12
C TYR A 479 1.85 22.58 0.19
N GLN A 480 1.56 21.32 0.48
CA GLN A 480 2.05 20.16 -0.26
C GLN A 480 1.09 19.70 -1.37
N SER A 481 -0.13 20.23 -1.43
CA SER A 481 -1.11 19.90 -2.47
C SER A 481 -0.62 20.31 -3.86
N MET A 482 -1.07 19.57 -4.87
CA MET A 482 -0.81 19.88 -6.27
C MET A 482 -1.69 21.01 -6.78
N TYR A 483 -2.97 21.00 -6.42
CA TYR A 483 -3.93 22.07 -6.72
C TYR A 483 -4.76 22.39 -5.49
N GLU A 484 -5.17 23.66 -5.36
CA GLU A 484 -6.04 24.12 -4.30
C GLU A 484 -7.16 24.99 -4.88
N LEU A 485 -8.42 24.67 -4.53
CA LEU A 485 -9.60 25.45 -4.86
C LEU A 485 -10.34 25.86 -3.59
N PRO A 486 -10.34 27.15 -3.20
CA PRO A 486 -11.20 27.63 -2.14
C PRO A 486 -12.69 27.48 -2.51
N LEU A 487 -13.46 26.81 -1.66
CA LEU A 487 -14.88 26.53 -1.87
C LEU A 487 -15.74 27.68 -1.28
N THR A 488 -15.77 28.81 -1.97
CA THR A 488 -16.61 29.95 -1.58
C THR A 488 -17.57 30.31 -2.71
N ARG A 489 -18.74 30.87 -2.37
CA ARG A 489 -19.71 31.33 -3.36
C ARG A 489 -19.07 32.31 -4.35
N LYS A 490 -18.25 33.25 -3.85
CA LYS A 490 -17.53 34.23 -4.69
C LYS A 490 -16.60 33.56 -5.67
N GLN A 491 -15.75 32.64 -5.22
CA GLN A 491 -14.75 31.96 -6.04
C GLN A 491 -15.40 31.11 -7.13
N LEU A 492 -16.49 30.42 -6.80
CA LEU A 492 -17.22 29.57 -7.74
C LEU A 492 -18.25 30.33 -8.57
N GLY A 493 -18.56 31.59 -8.23
CA GLY A 493 -19.54 32.41 -8.91
C GLY A 493 -20.98 31.90 -8.74
N VAL A 494 -21.27 31.28 -7.58
CA VAL A 494 -22.62 30.81 -7.21
C VAL A 494 -23.28 31.82 -6.26
N LYS A 495 -24.59 31.99 -6.38
CA LYS A 495 -25.32 33.01 -5.64
C LYS A 495 -26.36 32.45 -4.68
N ASP A 496 -26.74 31.22 -4.86
CA ASP A 496 -27.81 30.57 -4.10
C ASP A 496 -27.31 29.44 -3.20
N ASP A 497 -28.22 28.86 -2.44
CA ASP A 497 -28.00 27.78 -1.48
C ASP A 497 -28.49 26.43 -2.04
N ARG A 498 -28.23 26.20 -3.34
CA ARG A 498 -28.54 24.93 -4.00
C ARG A 498 -27.30 24.03 -4.07
N TRP A 499 -27.52 22.81 -4.47
CA TRP A 499 -26.45 21.89 -4.86
C TRP A 499 -25.88 22.31 -6.20
N HIS A 500 -24.55 22.35 -6.29
CA HIS A 500 -23.79 22.69 -7.47
C HIS A 500 -22.78 21.60 -7.76
N GLU A 501 -22.60 21.26 -9.01
CA GLU A 501 -21.50 20.39 -9.45
C GLU A 501 -20.26 21.23 -9.73
N VAL A 502 -19.16 20.92 -9.04
CA VAL A 502 -17.88 21.57 -9.24
C VAL A 502 -16.88 20.55 -9.74
N SER A 503 -16.28 20.80 -10.92
CA SER A 503 -15.28 19.92 -11.52
C SER A 503 -13.93 20.63 -11.62
N LEU A 504 -12.86 19.88 -11.33
CA LEU A 504 -11.48 20.25 -11.59
C LEU A 504 -10.92 19.31 -12.65
N GLU A 505 -10.52 19.86 -13.79
CA GLU A 505 -9.91 19.14 -14.91
C GLU A 505 -8.42 19.45 -14.96
N TRP A 506 -7.55 18.44 -14.98
CA TRP A 506 -6.10 18.61 -15.03
C TRP A 506 -5.44 17.76 -16.11
N ASP A 507 -4.27 18.23 -16.55
CA ASP A 507 -3.36 17.49 -17.42
C ASP A 507 -1.92 17.83 -17.00
N LEU A 508 -1.29 16.90 -16.26
CA LEU A 508 0.08 17.06 -15.73
C LEU A 508 1.15 16.89 -16.83
N LEU A 509 0.78 16.41 -18.01
CA LEU A 509 1.70 16.19 -19.13
C LEU A 509 1.97 17.48 -19.93
N GLN A 510 1.23 18.55 -19.65
CA GLN A 510 1.44 19.86 -20.29
C GLN A 510 2.73 20.51 -19.76
N LYS A 511 3.34 21.36 -20.60
CA LYS A 511 4.55 22.14 -20.24
C LYS A 511 4.32 23.02 -19.00
N HIS A 512 3.13 23.60 -18.86
CA HIS A 512 2.70 24.44 -17.74
C HIS A 512 1.33 23.96 -17.24
N PRO A 513 1.31 22.90 -16.39
CA PRO A 513 0.05 22.31 -15.95
C PRO A 513 -0.77 23.30 -15.14
N GLN A 514 -2.05 23.39 -15.48
CA GLN A 514 -3.06 24.17 -14.74
C GLN A 514 -4.35 23.37 -14.67
N ALA A 515 -5.03 23.38 -13.52
CA ALA A 515 -6.36 22.83 -13.45
C ALA A 515 -7.41 23.86 -13.86
N ARG A 516 -8.39 23.42 -14.65
CA ARG A 516 -9.56 24.19 -15.07
C ARG A 516 -10.71 23.89 -14.16
N VAL A 517 -11.53 24.90 -13.86
CA VAL A 517 -12.69 24.76 -12.96
C VAL A 517 -13.97 24.92 -13.78
N ARG A 518 -14.91 23.96 -13.61
CA ARG A 518 -16.30 24.10 -14.08
C ARG A 518 -17.26 24.13 -12.90
N VAL A 519 -18.33 24.86 -13.06
CA VAL A 519 -19.46 24.87 -12.12
C VAL A 519 -20.73 24.70 -12.94
N ASP A 520 -21.51 23.67 -12.62
CA ASP A 520 -22.73 23.26 -13.34
C ASP A 520 -22.47 23.15 -14.87
N GLY A 521 -21.38 22.46 -15.21
CA GLY A 521 -20.93 22.25 -16.58
C GLY A 521 -20.29 23.49 -17.27
N ARG A 522 -20.39 24.67 -16.69
CA ARG A 522 -19.88 25.92 -17.28
C ARG A 522 -18.45 26.20 -16.85
N LEU A 523 -17.54 26.38 -17.82
CA LEU A 523 -16.16 26.75 -17.55
C LEU A 523 -16.09 28.11 -16.87
N ARG A 524 -15.32 28.19 -15.78
CA ARG A 524 -15.04 29.46 -15.07
C ARG A 524 -13.74 30.08 -15.59
N PRO A 525 -13.60 31.40 -15.53
CA PRO A 525 -12.35 32.10 -15.89
C PRO A 525 -11.25 31.90 -14.83
N LEU A 526 -11.33 30.81 -14.09
CA LEU A 526 -10.42 30.45 -13.01
C LEU A 526 -9.48 29.35 -13.50
N ARG A 527 -8.18 29.57 -13.29
CA ARG A 527 -7.13 28.58 -13.52
C ARG A 527 -6.34 28.40 -12.25
N LEU A 528 -6.15 27.16 -11.86
CA LEU A 528 -5.36 26.83 -10.67
C LEU A 528 -3.97 26.43 -11.14
N PRO A 529 -2.91 27.15 -10.74
CA PRO A 529 -1.55 26.75 -11.07
C PRO A 529 -1.15 25.48 -10.32
N LEU A 530 -0.30 24.66 -10.93
CA LEU A 530 0.33 23.53 -10.25
C LEU A 530 1.28 24.06 -9.16
N LYS A 531 1.00 23.76 -7.91
CA LYS A 531 1.82 24.19 -6.75
C LYS A 531 3.02 23.28 -6.54
N ASN A 532 2.79 21.98 -6.58
CA ASN A 532 3.82 20.95 -6.39
C ASN A 532 3.77 19.93 -7.53
N LYS A 533 4.93 19.49 -8.00
CA LYS A 533 5.04 18.48 -9.04
C LYS A 533 4.92 17.08 -8.44
N SER A 534 4.38 16.15 -9.22
CA SER A 534 4.37 14.72 -8.92
C SER A 534 4.84 13.92 -10.12
N GLN A 535 5.55 12.81 -9.86
CA GLN A 535 5.92 11.85 -10.89
C GLN A 535 4.78 10.85 -11.18
N ASN A 536 3.90 10.62 -10.20
CA ASN A 536 2.96 9.49 -10.19
C ASN A 536 1.51 9.87 -10.54
N GLY A 537 1.16 11.13 -10.53
CA GLY A 537 -0.21 11.60 -10.81
C GLY A 537 -1.04 11.84 -9.55
N ILE A 538 -2.23 12.40 -9.74
CA ILE A 538 -3.16 12.72 -8.66
C ILE A 538 -3.97 11.48 -8.31
N SER A 539 -4.05 11.14 -7.02
CA SER A 539 -4.78 9.98 -6.50
C SER A 539 -5.64 10.27 -5.26
N TYR A 540 -5.66 11.52 -4.82
CA TYR A 540 -6.40 11.94 -3.63
C TYR A 540 -7.10 13.27 -3.81
N VAL A 541 -8.29 13.36 -3.23
CA VAL A 541 -8.89 14.63 -2.84
C VAL A 541 -8.82 14.78 -1.33
N HIS A 542 -8.50 15.98 -0.87
CA HIS A 542 -8.50 16.35 0.53
C HIS A 542 -9.29 17.65 0.68
N PHE A 543 -10.42 17.58 1.37
CA PHE A 543 -11.16 18.76 1.80
C PHE A 543 -10.65 19.18 3.15
N ILE A 544 -10.43 20.48 3.35
CA ILE A 544 -9.89 21.01 4.59
C ILE A 544 -10.66 22.26 5.02
N ALA A 545 -11.10 22.27 6.26
CA ALA A 545 -11.78 23.40 6.91
C ALA A 545 -10.93 23.89 8.08
N PRO A 546 -10.07 24.89 7.88
CA PRO A 546 -9.27 25.47 8.96
C PRO A 546 -10.15 26.20 9.96
N PRO A 547 -9.63 26.54 11.16
CA PRO A 547 -10.36 27.27 12.18
C PRO A 547 -10.96 28.55 11.64
N ALA A 548 -12.24 28.74 11.88
CA ALA A 548 -12.94 29.96 11.58
C ALA A 548 -14.22 30.08 12.44
N GLU A 549 -14.34 31.12 13.19
CA GLU A 549 -15.58 31.38 13.96
C GLU A 549 -16.78 31.49 13.02
N ALA A 550 -17.90 30.95 13.45
CA ALA A 550 -19.18 31.01 12.74
C ALA A 550 -19.18 30.54 11.29
N ASN A 551 -18.31 29.59 10.94
CA ASN A 551 -18.28 29.01 9.60
C ASN A 551 -19.32 27.88 9.49
N PRO A 552 -20.41 28.02 8.72
CA PRO A 552 -21.41 26.96 8.54
C PRO A 552 -20.88 25.78 7.72
N GLY A 553 -19.69 25.88 7.13
CA GLY A 553 -19.06 24.81 6.38
C GLY A 553 -19.63 24.58 4.97
N VAL A 554 -19.35 23.40 4.43
CA VAL A 554 -19.79 22.96 3.10
C VAL A 554 -20.34 21.56 3.20
N TYR A 555 -21.41 21.25 2.48
CA TYR A 555 -21.97 19.91 2.39
C TYR A 555 -21.56 19.24 1.08
N LEU A 556 -21.17 17.98 1.14
CA LEU A 556 -20.87 17.14 -0.04
C LEU A 556 -21.95 16.06 -0.16
N GLU A 557 -22.52 15.91 -1.36
CA GLU A 557 -23.54 14.90 -1.67
C GLU A 557 -22.92 13.64 -2.32
N TRP A 558 -21.98 13.84 -3.23
CA TRP A 558 -21.22 12.77 -3.88
C TRP A 558 -19.94 13.32 -4.49
N VAL A 559 -19.01 12.41 -4.76
CA VAL A 559 -17.75 12.69 -5.47
C VAL A 559 -17.51 11.68 -6.59
N ARG A 560 -16.81 12.11 -7.63
CA ARG A 560 -16.38 11.27 -8.76
C ARG A 560 -15.00 11.68 -9.23
N ALA A 561 -14.15 10.72 -9.52
CA ALA A 561 -12.88 10.91 -10.19
C ALA A 561 -12.85 10.05 -11.45
N GLU A 562 -12.40 10.59 -12.58
CA GLU A 562 -12.39 9.92 -13.89
C GLU A 562 -11.13 10.30 -14.66
N ALA A 563 -10.44 9.30 -15.24
CA ALA A 563 -9.29 9.53 -16.10
C ALA A 563 -9.74 9.92 -17.51
N ASP A 564 -9.13 10.96 -18.06
CA ASP A 564 -9.33 11.38 -19.45
C ASP A 564 -8.41 10.58 -20.39
N GLY A 565 -8.98 9.83 -21.34
CA GLY A 565 -8.24 9.12 -22.39
C GLY A 565 -7.65 7.78 -21.97
N ALA A 566 -6.88 7.16 -22.87
CA ALA A 566 -6.13 5.94 -22.58
C ALA A 566 -4.95 6.24 -21.64
N ILE A 567 -4.82 5.43 -20.63
CA ILE A 567 -3.62 5.43 -19.76
C ILE A 567 -2.48 4.81 -20.53
#